data_521d6cce6664ee831f5910ee58f6f521
#
_entry.id   521d6cce6664ee831f5910ee58f6f521
#
_cell.length_a   1.000
_cell.length_b   1.000
_cell.length_c   1.000
_cell.angle_alpha   90.00
_cell.angle_beta   90.00
_cell.angle_gamma   90.00
#
_symmetry.space_group_name_H-M   'P 1'
#
loop_
_entity.id
_entity.type
_entity.pdbx_description
1 polymer ?
#
loop_
_entity_poly.entity_id
_entity_poly.type
_entity_poly.pdbx_seq_one_letter_code
_entity_poly.pdbx_strand_id
1 'polypeptide(L)'
;FGGGYQVCPGVTPVDKEGSIVYAPRLSRIAMLSLMGPMKKGKHIGKWGITQQKANRIEIKPVDSAGNVCDEPLPLSTWVQADGEPIIVSPATLEWHTEQLLVRGAANVPWA
;
A
#
# COMPACT_ATOMS: atom_id res chain seq x y z
N PHE A 1 -9.60 -2.03 -3.32
CA PHE A 1 -9.92 -1.72 -1.93
C PHE A 1 -11.44 -1.61 -1.78
N GLY A 2 -11.98 -2.21 -0.75
CA GLY A 2 -13.42 -2.29 -0.56
C GLY A 2 -14.11 -0.93 -0.41
N GLY A 3 -15.42 -0.86 -0.71
CA GLY A 3 -16.23 0.34 -0.53
C GLY A 3 -16.01 1.46 -1.54
N GLY A 4 -15.38 1.19 -2.67
CA GLY A 4 -15.17 2.19 -3.73
C GLY A 4 -14.11 3.23 -3.44
N TYR A 5 -13.19 2.96 -2.53
CA TYR A 5 -12.06 3.84 -2.26
C TYR A 5 -10.94 3.64 -3.28
N GLN A 6 -10.38 4.74 -3.76
CA GLN A 6 -9.23 4.74 -4.68
C GLN A 6 -7.95 5.02 -3.89
N VAL A 7 -7.42 4.00 -3.23
CA VAL A 7 -6.23 4.14 -2.37
C VAL A 7 -4.97 4.44 -3.19
N CYS A 8 -4.80 3.77 -4.32
CA CYS A 8 -3.72 4.02 -5.28
C CYS A 8 -4.30 4.52 -6.60
N PRO A 9 -4.58 5.82 -6.74
CA PRO A 9 -5.14 6.33 -7.99
C PRO A 9 -4.15 6.19 -9.15
N GLY A 10 -4.69 5.92 -10.34
CA GLY A 10 -3.91 5.78 -11.56
C GLY A 10 -3.21 4.44 -11.76
N VAL A 11 -3.37 3.49 -10.84
CA VAL A 11 -2.78 2.15 -10.97
C VAL A 11 -3.72 1.24 -11.75
N THR A 12 -3.16 0.45 -12.65
CA THR A 12 -3.91 -0.54 -13.45
C THR A 12 -3.31 -1.93 -13.28
N PRO A 13 -4.09 -3.01 -13.50
CA PRO A 13 -3.57 -4.38 -13.42
C PRO A 13 -2.48 -4.73 -14.44
N VAL A 14 -2.31 -3.90 -15.47
CA VAL A 14 -1.31 -4.11 -16.52
C VAL A 14 -0.03 -3.31 -16.32
N ASP A 15 0.07 -2.58 -15.22
CA ASP A 15 1.27 -1.85 -14.89
C ASP A 15 2.44 -2.80 -14.63
N LYS A 16 3.60 -2.43 -15.15
CA LYS A 16 4.83 -3.21 -14.99
C LYS A 16 5.56 -2.92 -13.70
N GLU A 17 5.14 -1.91 -12.99
CA GLU A 17 5.70 -1.48 -11.72
C GLU A 17 4.63 -1.45 -10.65
N GLY A 18 5.00 -1.77 -9.42
CA GLY A 18 4.13 -1.62 -8.27
C GLY A 18 4.00 -0.16 -7.85
N SER A 19 2.94 0.15 -7.13
CA SER A 19 2.77 1.44 -6.50
C SER A 19 2.58 1.27 -5.00
N ILE A 20 3.20 2.14 -4.24
CA ILE A 20 3.04 2.22 -2.80
C ILE A 20 2.44 3.56 -2.42
N VAL A 21 1.47 3.52 -1.52
CA VAL A 21 0.96 4.72 -0.85
C VAL A 21 1.32 4.63 0.63
N TYR A 22 1.95 5.63 1.13
CA TYR A 22 2.33 5.70 2.53
C TYR A 22 2.09 7.08 3.12
N ALA A 23 1.93 7.13 4.42
CA ALA A 23 1.67 8.35 5.16
C ALA A 23 2.49 8.38 6.44
N PRO A 24 2.86 9.57 6.91
CA PRO A 24 3.39 9.70 8.25
C PRO A 24 2.32 9.37 9.28
N ARG A 25 2.68 9.40 10.55
CA ARG A 25 1.70 9.22 11.62
C ARG A 25 0.60 10.26 11.53
N LEU A 26 -0.62 9.80 11.31
CA LEU A 26 -1.80 10.64 11.22
C LEU A 26 -2.63 10.60 12.51
N SER A 27 -3.23 11.73 12.87
CA SER A 27 -4.21 11.77 13.95
C SER A 27 -5.52 11.10 13.50
N ARG A 28 -6.36 10.72 14.46
CA ARG A 28 -7.67 10.13 14.14
C ARG A 28 -8.55 11.07 13.33
N ILE A 29 -8.50 12.38 13.65
CA ILE A 29 -9.26 13.40 12.93
C ILE A 29 -8.76 13.52 11.49
N ALA A 30 -7.45 13.55 11.28
CA ALA A 30 -6.87 13.58 9.95
C ALA A 30 -7.29 12.34 9.13
N MET A 31 -7.28 11.15 9.73
CA MET A 31 -7.73 9.93 9.07
C MET A 31 -9.20 10.00 8.65
N LEU A 32 -10.07 10.49 9.53
CA LEU A 32 -11.49 10.66 9.20
C LEU A 32 -11.70 11.68 8.07
N SER A 33 -10.93 12.77 8.06
CA SER A 33 -11.02 13.80 7.02
C SER A 33 -10.58 13.30 5.64
N LEU A 34 -9.82 12.22 5.56
CA LEU A 34 -9.35 11.63 4.31
C LEU A 34 -10.37 10.71 3.63
N MET A 35 -11.40 10.27 4.33
CA MET A 35 -12.36 9.29 3.77
C MET A 35 -13.07 9.81 2.53
N GLY A 36 -13.51 11.05 2.51
CA GLY A 36 -14.13 11.66 1.34
C GLY A 36 -13.15 11.81 0.16
N PRO A 37 -11.98 12.43 0.35
CA PRO A 37 -10.96 12.52 -0.70
C PRO A 37 -10.49 11.17 -1.22
N MET A 38 -10.37 10.13 -0.39
CA MET A 38 -9.98 8.78 -0.81
C MET A 38 -10.96 8.16 -1.79
N LYS A 39 -12.24 8.40 -1.66
CA LYS A 39 -13.24 7.93 -2.63
C LYS A 39 -13.01 8.49 -4.02
N LYS A 40 -12.42 9.67 -4.12
CA LYS A 40 -12.14 10.37 -5.37
C LYS A 40 -10.69 10.27 -5.82
N GLY A 41 -9.86 9.53 -5.08
CA GLY A 41 -8.42 9.45 -5.34
C GLY A 41 -7.66 10.77 -5.11
N LYS A 42 -8.20 11.69 -4.33
CA LYS A 42 -7.64 13.03 -4.09
C LYS A 42 -6.91 13.16 -2.75
N HIS A 43 -6.61 12.06 -2.10
CA HIS A 43 -5.91 12.06 -0.80
C HIS A 43 -4.39 12.20 -0.93
N ILE A 44 -3.81 11.91 -2.10
CA ILE A 44 -2.37 12.01 -2.32
C ILE A 44 -1.94 13.47 -2.21
N GLY A 45 -0.87 13.72 -1.47
CA GLY A 45 -0.38 15.06 -1.16
C GLY A 45 -1.01 15.71 0.05
N LYS A 46 -2.10 15.16 0.60
CA LYS A 46 -2.72 15.66 1.83
C LYS A 46 -2.08 15.00 3.04
N TRP A 47 -1.83 15.78 4.09
CA TRP A 47 -1.27 15.30 5.36
C TRP A 47 0.05 14.52 5.20
N GLY A 48 0.83 14.81 4.16
CA GLY A 48 2.07 14.09 3.87
C GLY A 48 1.89 12.71 3.21
N ILE A 49 0.69 12.39 2.74
CA ILE A 49 0.45 11.14 2.02
C ILE A 49 1.16 11.17 0.67
N THR A 50 1.95 10.15 0.40
CA THR A 50 2.78 10.06 -0.79
C THR A 50 2.47 8.78 -1.54
N GLN A 51 2.42 8.88 -2.86
CA GLN A 51 2.35 7.74 -3.76
C GLN A 51 3.65 7.66 -4.56
N GLN A 52 4.24 6.48 -4.61
CA GLN A 52 5.51 6.25 -5.29
C GLN A 52 5.50 4.91 -6.01
N LYS A 53 6.15 4.85 -7.15
CA LYS A 53 6.36 3.59 -7.87
C LYS A 53 7.57 2.86 -7.29
N ALA A 54 7.45 1.55 -7.17
CA ALA A 54 8.52 0.69 -6.68
C ALA A 54 8.35 -0.73 -7.20
N ASN A 55 9.47 -1.37 -7.53
CA ASN A 55 9.49 -2.78 -7.93
C ASN A 55 9.82 -3.70 -6.75
N ARG A 56 10.43 -3.16 -5.72
CA ARG A 56 10.78 -3.87 -4.52
C ARG A 56 10.57 -2.98 -3.30
N ILE A 57 9.92 -3.51 -2.31
CA ILE A 57 9.63 -2.84 -1.05
C ILE A 57 10.12 -3.73 0.09
N GLU A 58 10.98 -3.20 0.93
CA GLU A 58 11.42 -3.86 2.15
C GLU A 58 10.80 -3.16 3.36
N ILE A 59 10.14 -3.93 4.20
CA ILE A 59 9.54 -3.45 5.44
C ILE A 59 10.30 -4.10 6.60
N LYS A 60 10.98 -3.29 7.38
CA LYS A 60 11.77 -3.76 8.52
C LYS A 60 11.31 -3.09 9.80
N PRO A 61 11.27 -3.83 10.92
CA PRO A 61 10.96 -3.23 12.21
C PRO A 61 12.10 -2.34 12.68
N VAL A 62 11.77 -1.36 13.48
CA VAL A 62 12.72 -0.45 14.11
C VAL A 62 12.54 -0.57 15.62
N ASP A 63 13.64 -0.74 16.34
CA ASP A 63 13.60 -0.83 17.81
C ASP A 63 13.36 0.53 18.48
N SER A 64 13.25 0.54 19.79
CA SER A 64 13.01 1.76 20.55
C SER A 64 14.17 2.77 20.48
N ALA A 65 15.36 2.33 20.11
CA ALA A 65 16.51 3.18 19.91
C ALA A 65 16.62 3.74 18.48
N GLY A 66 15.73 3.33 17.57
CA GLY A 66 15.73 3.76 16.18
C GLY A 66 16.60 2.90 15.25
N ASN A 67 17.06 1.74 15.69
CA ASN A 67 17.85 0.84 14.88
C ASN A 67 16.95 -0.07 14.04
N VAL A 68 17.30 -0.26 12.76
CA VAL A 68 16.62 -1.19 11.87
C VAL A 68 17.01 -2.62 12.25
N CYS A 69 16.01 -3.48 12.40
CA CYS A 69 16.20 -4.88 12.77
C CYS A 69 15.91 -5.80 11.59
N ASP A 70 16.71 -6.86 11.46
CA ASP A 70 16.51 -7.90 10.44
C ASP A 70 15.67 -9.08 10.96
N GLU A 71 15.26 -9.05 12.23
CA GLU A 71 14.44 -10.06 12.86
C GLU A 71 13.16 -9.46 13.42
N PRO A 72 12.08 -10.25 13.57
CA PRO A 72 10.83 -9.78 14.17
C PRO A 72 11.04 -9.30 15.59
N LEU A 73 10.42 -8.18 15.93
CA LEU A 73 10.35 -7.68 17.30
C LEU A 73 9.06 -8.18 17.97
N PRO A 74 9.03 -8.27 19.32
CA PRO A 74 7.84 -8.74 20.04
C PRO A 74 6.56 -7.97 19.73
N LEU A 75 6.65 -6.70 19.39
CA LEU A 75 5.53 -5.83 19.04
C LEU A 75 5.54 -5.45 17.55
N SER A 76 6.09 -6.30 16.70
CA SER A 76 6.15 -6.04 15.28
C SER A 76 4.75 -5.91 14.67
N THR A 77 4.65 -5.05 13.67
CA THR A 77 3.40 -4.81 12.96
C THR A 77 3.06 -5.99 12.05
N TRP A 78 1.82 -6.37 12.04
CA TRP A 78 1.32 -7.38 11.11
C TRP A 78 1.31 -6.86 9.68
N VAL A 79 1.71 -7.72 8.76
CA VAL A 79 1.61 -7.48 7.33
C VAL A 79 0.46 -8.32 6.79
N GLN A 80 -0.44 -7.68 6.07
CA GLN A 80 -1.60 -8.31 5.46
C GLN A 80 -1.45 -8.32 3.95
N ALA A 81 -1.75 -9.45 3.33
CA ALA A 81 -1.86 -9.55 1.88
C ALA A 81 -3.20 -10.18 1.53
N ASP A 82 -3.95 -9.51 0.64
CA ASP A 82 -5.27 -9.94 0.17
C ASP A 82 -6.26 -10.30 1.29
N GLY A 83 -6.21 -9.57 2.39
CA GLY A 83 -7.07 -9.80 3.54
C GLY A 83 -6.56 -10.85 4.53
N GLU A 84 -5.46 -11.54 4.23
CA GLU A 84 -4.86 -12.52 5.13
C GLU A 84 -3.67 -11.93 5.87
N PRO A 85 -3.62 -12.01 7.20
CA PRO A 85 -2.43 -11.65 7.95
C PRO A 85 -1.36 -12.71 7.69
N ILE A 86 -0.26 -12.29 7.04
CA ILE A 86 0.76 -13.26 6.68
C ILE A 86 1.81 -13.32 7.74
N ILE A 87 2.50 -12.37 8.03
CA ILE A 87 3.56 -12.29 8.99
C ILE A 87 3.92 -10.90 9.19
N VAL A 88 4.51 -10.83 10.17
CA VAL A 88 5.20 -9.78 10.76
C VAL A 88 6.44 -9.35 10.04
N SER A 89 6.72 -8.08 9.98
CA SER A 89 8.00 -7.59 9.48
C SER A 89 9.19 -8.26 10.21
N PRO A 90 10.30 -8.50 9.54
CA PRO A 90 10.65 -8.00 8.21
C PRO A 90 9.95 -8.73 7.08
N ALA A 91 9.56 -7.98 6.08
CA ALA A 91 8.92 -8.52 4.88
C ALA A 91 9.47 -7.83 3.64
N THR A 92 9.55 -8.57 2.54
CA THR A 92 9.96 -8.06 1.24
C THR A 92 8.85 -8.35 0.24
N LEU A 93 8.42 -7.31 -0.48
CA LEU A 93 7.47 -7.41 -1.57
C LEU A 93 8.21 -7.12 -2.87
N GLU A 94 8.09 -8.02 -3.83
CA GLU A 94 8.65 -7.85 -5.16
C GLU A 94 7.55 -7.86 -6.20
N TRP A 95 7.63 -6.93 -7.14
CA TRP A 95 6.71 -6.87 -8.25
C TRP A 95 7.20 -7.75 -9.39
N HIS A 96 6.40 -8.75 -9.75
CA HIS A 96 6.74 -9.62 -10.88
C HIS A 96 6.25 -9.00 -12.19
N THR A 97 7.10 -9.06 -13.20
CA THR A 97 6.76 -8.60 -14.55
C THR A 97 5.90 -9.59 -15.33
N GLU A 98 5.83 -10.84 -14.87
CA GLU A 98 4.97 -11.85 -15.43
C GLU A 98 3.52 -11.54 -15.11
N GLN A 99 2.70 -11.56 -16.14
CA GLN A 99 1.28 -11.25 -16.00
C GLN A 99 0.43 -12.47 -16.29
N LEU A 100 -0.63 -12.63 -15.50
CA LEU A 100 -1.65 -13.61 -15.76
C LEU A 100 -2.60 -13.10 -16.86
N LEU A 101 -2.83 -13.90 -17.89
CA LEU A 101 -3.81 -13.57 -18.91
C LEU A 101 -5.22 -13.83 -18.37
N VAL A 102 -5.98 -12.77 -18.17
CA VAL A 102 -7.34 -12.84 -17.67
C VAL A 102 -8.33 -12.44 -18.76
N ARG A 103 -9.37 -13.26 -18.97
CA ARG A 103 -10.44 -12.93 -19.89
C ARG A 103 -11.38 -11.91 -19.25
N GLY A 104 -11.61 -10.80 -19.93
CA GLY A 104 -12.47 -9.74 -19.44
C GLY A 104 -13.20 -9.02 -20.57
N ALA A 105 -14.14 -8.15 -20.22
CA ALA A 105 -14.81 -7.29 -21.20
C ALA A 105 -13.86 -6.21 -21.72
N ALA A 106 -13.95 -5.91 -23.03
CA ALA A 106 -13.01 -5.01 -23.69
C ALA A 106 -13.06 -3.55 -23.19
N ASN A 107 -14.13 -3.14 -22.52
CA ASN A 107 -14.36 -1.76 -22.09
C ASN A 107 -14.46 -1.60 -20.57
N VAL A 108 -13.81 -2.49 -19.81
CA VAL A 108 -13.80 -2.37 -18.36
C VAL A 108 -12.80 -1.29 -17.95
N PRO A 109 -13.22 -0.21 -17.25
CA PRO A 109 -12.27 0.74 -16.69
C PRO A 109 -11.52 0.10 -15.52
N TRP A 110 -10.20 0.15 -15.57
CA TRP A 110 -9.32 -0.36 -14.52
C TRP A 110 -8.95 0.70 -13.48
N ALA A 111 -9.66 1.76 -13.38
CA ALA A 111 -9.37 2.83 -12.42
C ALA A 111 -10.07 2.64 -11.09
#